data_b6c8ec5f54e8ca8c9ea3aa53264a30e9
#
_entry.id   b6c8ec5f54e8ca8c9ea3aa53264a30e9
#
_cell.length_a   1.000
_cell.length_b   1.000
_cell.length_c   1.000
_cell.angle_alpha   90.00
_cell.angle_beta   90.00
_cell.angle_gamma   90.00
#
_symmetry.space_group_name_H-M   'P 1'
#
loop_
_entity.id
_entity.type
_entity.pdbx_description
1 polymer ?
#
loop_
_entity_poly.entity_id
_entity_poly.type
_entity_poly.pdbx_seq_one_letter_code
_entity_poly.pdbx_strand_id
1 'polypeptide(L)'
;MSETTNNGQRPGAGVITPTAGAATRSGERPARTKRVLLVDDHDLFREVLGIVLERHAGFSESVQAGSLAQARRALDDRASGVDLAVVDLDLPGGEGLTLVEELCGASPGVAVVGVTARPNHGLRARALEAGAGEVLATSASGEEVIAAARRLGG
;
A
#
# COMPACT_ATOMS: atom_id res chain seq x y z
N MET A 1 39.98 31.99 -31.89
CA MET A 1 39.74 31.57 -31.68
C MET A 1 39.30 31.09 -30.89
N SER A 2 39.06 31.04 -30.92
CA SER A 2 38.71 30.50 -30.31
C SER A 2 38.07 30.07 -29.66
N GLU A 3 37.76 29.76 -29.59
CA GLU A 3 37.29 29.20 -29.08
C GLU A 3 36.71 28.68 -28.52
N THR A 4 36.70 28.71 -28.54
CA THR A 4 36.31 28.00 -28.08
C THR A 4 35.76 27.57 -27.43
N THR A 5 35.62 27.53 -27.48
CA THR A 5 35.25 26.87 -26.94
C THR A 5 34.65 26.48 -26.26
N ASN A 6 34.37 26.45 -26.29
CA ASN A 6 33.88 25.86 -25.64
C ASN A 6 33.39 25.35 -25.13
N ASN A 7 33.23 25.32 -25.18
CA ASN A 7 32.81 24.62 -24.75
C ASN A 7 32.40 24.06 -24.12
N GLY A 8 32.18 24.15 -24.10
CA GLY A 8 31.88 23.34 -23.63
C GLY A 8 31.28 23.10 -22.89
N GLN A 9 31.08 23.10 -22.82
CA GLN A 9 30.61 22.65 -22.22
C GLN A 9 29.94 22.30 -21.69
N ARG A 10 29.72 22.41 -21.76
CA ARG A 10 29.13 21.80 -21.30
C ARG A 10 28.92 21.16 -20.80
N PRO A 11 28.86 21.22 -20.61
CA PRO A 11 28.60 20.35 -20.02
C PRO A 11 28.08 19.95 -19.49
N GLY A 12 27.71 20.02 -19.44
CA GLY A 12 27.33 19.33 -18.98
C GLY A 12 26.62 19.12 -18.68
N ALA A 13 26.45 19.32 -18.84
CA ALA A 13 25.92 18.76 -18.64
C ALA A 13 25.53 18.16 -18.29
N GLY A 14 25.52 18.19 -18.28
CA GLY A 14 25.30 17.26 -18.08
C GLY A 14 24.83 16.90 -17.42
N VAL A 15 24.69 17.01 -17.20
CA VAL A 15 24.44 16.31 -16.67
C VAL A 15 23.74 15.89 -16.14
N ILE A 16 23.43 16.13 -16.06
CA ILE A 16 22.92 15.47 -15.71
C ILE A 16 22.28 14.86 -15.48
N THR A 17 22.03 14.97 -15.51
CA THR A 17 21.55 14.16 -15.38
C THR A 17 21.30 13.36 -15.11
N PRO A 18 21.29 13.07 -14.80
CA PRO A 18 21.00 12.06 -14.63
C PRO A 18 20.19 11.50 -14.17
N THR A 19 20.10 11.78 -13.92
CA THR A 19 19.48 11.31 -13.58
C THR A 19 18.53 10.97 -13.97
N ALA A 20 18.24 11.51 -13.95
CA ALA A 20 17.31 11.02 -14.39
C ALA A 20 17.33 10.07 -15.26
N GLY A 21 17.80 10.22 -15.64
CA GLY A 21 17.72 9.41 -16.45
C GLY A 21 17.48 8.26 -16.41
N ALA A 22 17.94 8.19 -16.07
CA ALA A 22 17.76 7.12 -16.17
C ALA A 22 16.61 6.64 -16.08
N ALA A 23 16.15 7.28 -15.58
CA ALA A 23 15.10 6.82 -15.24
C ALA A 23 14.35 6.24 -16.20
N THR A 24 14.28 6.72 -17.16
CA THR A 24 13.39 6.16 -18.04
C THR A 24 14.12 5.60 -19.16
N ARG A 25 14.25 4.37 -19.15
CA ARG A 25 14.69 3.69 -20.32
C ARG A 25 13.63 3.82 -21.37
N SER A 26 14.08 3.89 -22.60
CA SER A 26 13.17 4.08 -23.66
C SER A 26 12.14 2.99 -23.72
N GLY A 27 10.93 3.35 -23.88
CA GLY A 27 9.83 2.44 -23.99
C GLY A 27 9.26 1.93 -22.70
N GLU A 28 9.87 2.24 -21.59
CA GLU A 28 9.37 1.79 -20.29
C GLU A 28 8.61 2.88 -19.60
N ARG A 29 7.50 2.51 -18.99
CA ARG A 29 6.80 3.43 -18.13
C ARG A 29 7.46 3.46 -16.76
N PRO A 30 7.45 4.58 -16.07
CA PRO A 30 7.95 4.63 -14.71
C PRO A 30 7.20 3.62 -13.87
N ALA A 31 7.89 3.02 -12.94
CA ALA A 31 7.27 2.11 -12.01
C ALA A 31 6.22 2.85 -11.21
N ARG A 32 5.03 2.28 -11.12
CA ARG A 32 3.96 2.86 -10.35
C ARG A 32 4.30 2.72 -8.86
N THR A 33 4.09 3.78 -8.10
CA THR A 33 4.27 3.69 -6.67
C THR A 33 3.16 2.84 -6.08
N LYS A 34 3.53 1.94 -5.18
CA LYS A 34 2.57 1.08 -4.51
C LYS A 34 2.22 1.64 -3.16
N ARG A 35 0.95 1.68 -2.85
CA ARG A 35 0.46 2.23 -1.60
C ARG A 35 -0.38 1.23 -0.87
N VAL A 36 -0.24 1.22 0.45
CA VAL A 36 -1.05 0.38 1.31
C VAL A 36 -1.89 1.25 2.22
N LEU A 37 -3.16 0.91 2.37
CA LEU A 37 -4.06 1.55 3.31
C LEU A 37 -4.12 0.68 4.56
N LEU A 38 -3.83 1.26 5.72
CA LEU A 38 -3.86 0.55 6.99
C LEU A 38 -5.02 1.07 7.81
N VAL A 39 -5.96 0.20 8.14
CA VAL A 39 -7.16 0.58 8.88
C VAL A 39 -7.20 -0.18 10.19
N ASP A 40 -6.94 0.52 11.27
CA ASP A 40 -6.86 -0.08 12.60
C ASP A 40 -6.97 1.05 13.63
N ASP A 41 -7.73 0.84 14.69
CA ASP A 41 -7.89 1.87 15.70
C ASP A 41 -6.76 1.88 16.74
N HIS A 42 -5.78 0.98 16.61
CA HIS A 42 -4.58 0.97 17.47
C HIS A 42 -3.44 1.69 16.75
N ASP A 43 -3.20 2.93 17.16
CA ASP A 43 -2.23 3.80 16.47
C ASP A 43 -0.85 3.17 16.37
N LEU A 44 -0.34 2.61 17.45
CA LEU A 44 1.01 2.06 17.46
C LEU A 44 1.13 0.86 16.53
N PHE A 45 0.17 -0.05 16.58
CA PHE A 45 0.19 -1.22 15.72
C PHE A 45 0.18 -0.79 14.26
N ARG A 46 -0.67 0.18 13.94
CA ARG A 46 -0.80 0.69 12.57
C ARG A 46 0.52 1.32 12.08
N GLU A 47 1.15 2.12 12.95
CA GLU A 47 2.41 2.77 12.59
C GLU A 47 3.52 1.75 12.35
N VAL A 48 3.64 0.78 13.24
CA VAL A 48 4.68 -0.25 13.09
C VAL A 48 4.44 -1.06 11.83
N LEU A 49 3.19 -1.42 11.58
CA LEU A 49 2.87 -2.20 10.39
C LEU A 49 3.21 -1.42 9.12
N GLY A 50 2.95 -0.10 9.12
CA GLY A 50 3.31 0.74 7.98
C GLY A 50 4.79 0.70 7.70
N ILE A 51 5.61 0.83 8.75
CA ILE A 51 7.06 0.79 8.60
C ILE A 51 7.51 -0.56 8.04
N VAL A 52 6.95 -1.64 8.56
CA VAL A 52 7.31 -2.98 8.12
C VAL A 52 7.00 -3.18 6.63
N LEU A 53 5.81 -2.75 6.21
CA LEU A 53 5.40 -2.94 4.83
C LEU A 53 6.18 -2.06 3.88
N GLU A 54 6.48 -0.83 4.29
CA GLU A 54 7.29 0.05 3.45
C GLU A 54 8.71 -0.47 3.28
N ARG A 55 9.29 -1.01 4.34
CA ARG A 55 10.67 -1.47 4.28
C ARG A 55 10.84 -2.84 3.65
N HIS A 56 9.85 -3.71 3.79
CA HIS A 56 10.05 -5.12 3.47
C HIS A 56 9.09 -5.69 2.44
N ALA A 57 8.02 -4.99 2.09
CA ALA A 57 7.04 -5.52 1.16
C ALA A 57 6.90 -4.70 -0.12
N GLY A 58 7.77 -3.73 -0.33
CA GLY A 58 7.80 -3.00 -1.59
C GLY A 58 6.80 -1.88 -1.75
N PHE A 59 6.19 -1.44 -0.65
CA PHE A 59 5.28 -0.30 -0.70
C PHE A 59 6.06 0.98 -0.50
N SER A 60 5.71 2.01 -1.26
CA SER A 60 6.39 3.29 -1.17
C SER A 60 5.76 4.19 -0.13
N GLU A 61 4.52 3.91 0.24
CA GLU A 61 3.81 4.76 1.17
C GLU A 61 2.69 4.00 1.85
N SER A 62 2.50 4.25 3.16
CA SER A 62 1.34 3.76 3.87
C SER A 62 0.41 4.92 4.20
N VAL A 63 -0.87 4.74 3.93
CA VAL A 63 -1.92 5.68 4.26
C VAL A 63 -2.64 5.11 5.47
N GLN A 64 -2.81 5.91 6.51
CA GLN A 64 -3.33 5.41 7.77
C GLN A 64 -4.72 5.93 8.07
N ALA A 65 -5.57 5.05 8.58
CA ALA A 65 -6.93 5.38 8.96
C ALA A 65 -7.26 4.66 10.26
N GLY A 66 -7.80 5.38 11.22
CA GLY A 66 -8.17 4.81 12.51
C GLY A 66 -9.64 4.38 12.59
N SER A 67 -10.41 4.57 11.53
CA SER A 67 -11.84 4.26 11.53
C SER A 67 -12.33 4.07 10.11
N LEU A 68 -13.55 3.56 9.97
CA LEU A 68 -14.20 3.42 8.68
C LEU A 68 -14.35 4.79 8.00
N ALA A 69 -14.72 5.82 8.74
CA ALA A 69 -14.89 7.15 8.18
C ALA A 69 -13.58 7.70 7.63
N GLN A 70 -12.49 7.50 8.35
CA GLN A 70 -11.18 7.94 7.88
C GLN A 70 -10.74 7.15 6.66
N ALA A 71 -11.02 5.85 6.64
CA ALA A 71 -10.68 5.01 5.49
C ALA A 71 -11.44 5.47 4.25
N ARG A 72 -12.70 5.79 4.40
CA ARG A 72 -13.51 6.28 3.27
C ARG A 72 -12.96 7.59 2.72
N ARG A 73 -12.54 8.49 3.61
CA ARG A 73 -11.95 9.76 3.15
C ARG A 73 -10.65 9.52 2.40
N ALA A 74 -9.83 8.59 2.89
CA ALA A 74 -8.57 8.27 2.22
C ALA A 74 -8.80 7.68 0.84
N LEU A 75 -9.84 6.86 0.70
CA LEU A 75 -10.15 6.23 -0.58
C LEU A 75 -10.80 7.21 -1.56
N ASP A 76 -11.48 8.23 -1.06
CA ASP A 76 -12.07 9.26 -1.91
C ASP A 76 -11.01 10.16 -2.53
N ASP A 77 -9.82 10.20 -1.97
CA ASP A 77 -8.73 10.94 -2.57
C ASP A 77 -8.23 10.17 -3.78
N ARG A 78 -8.57 10.64 -4.94
CA ARG A 78 -8.24 9.96 -6.19
C ARG A 78 -6.76 9.82 -6.43
N ALA A 79 -5.97 10.66 -5.81
CA ALA A 79 -4.53 10.58 -5.94
C ALA A 79 -3.95 9.43 -5.11
N SER A 80 -4.76 8.83 -4.26
CA SER A 80 -4.24 7.83 -3.33
C SER A 80 -3.70 6.58 -4.03
N GLY A 81 -4.42 6.08 -5.02
CA GLY A 81 -3.93 4.91 -5.77
C GLY A 81 -3.58 3.72 -4.88
N VAL A 82 -4.47 3.35 -3.98
CA VAL A 82 -4.21 2.26 -3.03
C VAL A 82 -4.20 0.91 -3.74
N ASP A 83 -3.20 0.10 -3.46
CA ASP A 83 -3.05 -1.23 -4.07
C ASP A 83 -3.42 -2.36 -3.12
N LEU A 84 -3.24 -2.13 -1.83
CA LEU A 84 -3.53 -3.12 -0.80
C LEU A 84 -4.16 -2.41 0.39
N ALA A 85 -5.17 -3.02 0.98
CA ALA A 85 -5.73 -2.53 2.23
C ALA A 85 -5.59 -3.62 3.29
N VAL A 86 -5.06 -3.26 4.45
CA VAL A 86 -5.00 -4.13 5.62
C VAL A 86 -6.04 -3.61 6.59
N VAL A 87 -7.06 -4.40 6.86
CA VAL A 87 -8.24 -3.95 7.59
C VAL A 87 -8.43 -4.73 8.87
N ASP A 88 -8.51 -4.01 9.98
CA ASP A 88 -8.82 -4.58 11.29
C ASP A 88 -10.28 -5.04 11.30
N LEU A 89 -10.49 -6.34 11.36
CA LEU A 89 -11.84 -6.89 11.38
C LEU A 89 -12.50 -6.73 12.75
N ASP A 90 -11.73 -6.31 13.75
CA ASP A 90 -12.25 -6.09 15.09
C ASP A 90 -12.65 -4.65 15.37
N LEU A 91 -12.70 -3.81 14.33
CA LEU A 91 -13.17 -2.44 14.50
C LEU A 91 -14.58 -2.44 15.11
N PRO A 92 -14.86 -1.47 15.99
CA PRO A 92 -16.16 -1.44 16.66
C PRO A 92 -17.32 -1.41 15.67
N GLY A 93 -18.42 -2.05 16.02
CA GLY A 93 -19.64 -2.00 15.22
C GLY A 93 -19.58 -2.77 13.92
N GLY A 94 -18.61 -3.66 13.75
CA GLY A 94 -18.48 -4.42 12.51
C GLY A 94 -17.97 -3.62 11.35
N GLU A 95 -17.38 -2.46 11.61
CA GLU A 95 -16.93 -1.55 10.55
C GLU A 95 -15.84 -2.17 9.66
N GLY A 96 -15.01 -3.03 10.23
CA GLY A 96 -13.95 -3.67 9.44
C GLY A 96 -14.51 -4.52 8.32
N LEU A 97 -15.47 -5.37 8.63
CA LEU A 97 -16.08 -6.23 7.63
C LEU A 97 -16.88 -5.39 6.61
N THR A 98 -17.55 -4.35 7.08
CA THR A 98 -18.24 -3.41 6.19
C THR A 98 -17.26 -2.81 5.18
N LEU A 99 -16.09 -2.40 5.65
CA LEU A 99 -15.10 -1.82 4.75
C LEU A 99 -14.58 -2.85 3.74
N VAL A 100 -14.37 -4.10 4.17
CA VAL A 100 -13.96 -5.15 3.24
C VAL A 100 -14.99 -5.28 2.12
N GLU A 101 -16.28 -5.32 2.49
CA GLU A 101 -17.35 -5.42 1.49
C GLU A 101 -17.33 -4.24 0.53
N GLU A 102 -17.15 -3.03 1.06
CA GLU A 102 -17.12 -1.84 0.22
C GLU A 102 -15.93 -1.84 -0.73
N LEU A 103 -14.75 -2.19 -0.23
CA LEU A 103 -13.55 -2.20 -1.05
C LEU A 103 -13.66 -3.21 -2.17
N CYS A 104 -14.10 -4.42 -1.85
CA CYS A 104 -14.16 -5.47 -2.84
C CYS A 104 -15.26 -5.22 -3.87
N GLY A 105 -16.32 -4.52 -3.49
CA GLY A 105 -17.40 -4.20 -4.40
C GLY A 105 -17.12 -3.00 -5.28
N ALA A 106 -16.47 -1.97 -4.73
CA ALA A 106 -16.33 -0.70 -5.44
C ALA A 106 -14.93 -0.46 -6.00
N SER A 107 -13.93 -1.18 -5.49
CA SER A 107 -12.53 -0.97 -5.89
C SER A 107 -11.86 -2.31 -6.15
N PRO A 108 -12.25 -3.01 -7.22
CA PRO A 108 -11.75 -4.37 -7.45
C PRO A 108 -10.24 -4.45 -7.68
N GLY A 109 -9.58 -3.33 -7.95
CA GLY A 109 -8.13 -3.33 -8.08
C GLY A 109 -7.38 -3.31 -6.75
N VAL A 110 -8.08 -3.17 -5.62
CA VAL A 110 -7.46 -3.14 -4.30
C VAL A 110 -7.54 -4.54 -3.70
N ALA A 111 -6.37 -5.11 -3.38
CA ALA A 111 -6.34 -6.37 -2.65
C ALA A 111 -6.60 -6.09 -1.17
N VAL A 112 -7.22 -7.02 -0.46
CA VAL A 112 -7.60 -6.81 0.93
C VAL A 112 -7.10 -7.95 1.81
N VAL A 113 -6.45 -7.59 2.91
CA VAL A 113 -6.06 -8.52 3.97
C VAL A 113 -6.83 -8.12 5.22
N GLY A 114 -7.59 -9.04 5.78
CA GLY A 114 -8.25 -8.81 7.06
C GLY A 114 -7.33 -9.24 8.20
N VAL A 115 -7.35 -8.51 9.30
CA VAL A 115 -6.55 -8.83 10.47
C VAL A 115 -7.49 -8.89 11.67
N THR A 116 -7.33 -9.89 12.53
CA THR A 116 -8.17 -10.02 13.71
C THR A 116 -7.39 -10.59 14.88
N ALA A 117 -7.68 -10.11 16.08
CA ALA A 117 -7.10 -10.65 17.31
C ALA A 117 -7.75 -11.99 17.69
N ARG A 118 -8.92 -12.28 17.12
CA ARG A 118 -9.70 -13.47 17.48
C ARG A 118 -10.12 -14.23 16.24
N PRO A 119 -9.16 -14.86 15.58
CA PRO A 119 -9.51 -15.58 14.36
C PRO A 119 -10.44 -16.75 14.70
N ASN A 120 -11.52 -16.86 13.96
CA ASN A 120 -12.43 -17.99 14.04
C ASN A 120 -12.99 -18.25 12.65
N HIS A 121 -13.56 -19.44 12.49
CA HIS A 121 -13.99 -19.86 11.15
C HIS A 121 -15.09 -18.98 10.61
N GLY A 122 -16.03 -18.54 11.45
CA GLY A 122 -17.14 -17.72 10.98
C GLY A 122 -16.71 -16.36 10.47
N LEU A 123 -15.84 -15.68 11.21
CA LEU A 123 -15.33 -14.38 10.81
C LEU A 123 -14.48 -14.51 9.55
N ARG A 124 -13.60 -15.50 9.54
CA ARG A 124 -12.74 -15.75 8.39
C ARG A 124 -13.59 -16.02 7.14
N ALA A 125 -14.59 -16.86 7.26
CA ALA A 125 -15.44 -17.18 6.12
C ALA A 125 -16.15 -15.94 5.60
N ARG A 126 -16.68 -15.11 6.49
CA ARG A 126 -17.39 -13.90 6.08
C ARG A 126 -16.47 -12.93 5.36
N ALA A 127 -15.24 -12.77 5.88
CA ALA A 127 -14.29 -11.86 5.25
C ALA A 127 -13.88 -12.38 3.87
N LEU A 128 -13.63 -13.67 3.75
CA LEU A 128 -13.26 -14.25 2.45
C LEU A 128 -14.40 -14.17 1.47
N GLU A 129 -15.64 -14.42 1.92
CA GLU A 129 -16.81 -14.29 1.07
C GLU A 129 -17.02 -12.87 0.59
N ALA A 130 -16.65 -11.90 1.44
CA ALA A 130 -16.76 -10.50 1.06
C ALA A 130 -15.68 -10.11 0.05
N GLY A 131 -14.67 -10.95 -0.14
CA GLY A 131 -13.64 -10.71 -1.13
C GLY A 131 -12.23 -10.50 -0.60
N ALA A 132 -12.03 -10.60 0.72
CA ALA A 132 -10.68 -10.48 1.27
C ALA A 132 -9.82 -11.61 0.70
N GLY A 133 -8.58 -11.29 0.35
CA GLY A 133 -7.67 -12.29 -0.19
C GLY A 133 -7.09 -13.18 0.90
N GLU A 134 -7.01 -12.66 2.10
CA GLU A 134 -6.44 -13.40 3.22
C GLU A 134 -6.90 -12.81 4.53
N VAL A 135 -6.94 -13.63 5.58
CA VAL A 135 -7.24 -13.18 6.94
C VAL A 135 -6.12 -13.67 7.85
N LEU A 136 -5.48 -12.75 8.56
CA LEU A 136 -4.38 -13.04 9.45
C LEU A 136 -4.73 -12.70 10.88
N ALA A 137 -4.13 -13.41 11.83
CA ALA A 137 -4.23 -13.03 13.23
C ALA A 137 -3.32 -11.83 13.50
N THR A 138 -3.71 -10.95 14.42
CA THR A 138 -2.82 -9.85 14.82
C THR A 138 -1.53 -10.35 15.46
N SER A 139 -1.52 -11.60 15.91
CA SER A 139 -0.32 -12.24 16.43
C SER A 139 0.55 -12.85 15.34
N ALA A 140 0.17 -12.71 14.08
CA ALA A 140 0.97 -13.25 12.99
C ALA A 140 2.35 -12.61 12.98
N SER A 141 3.34 -13.40 12.57
CA SER A 141 4.71 -12.88 12.52
C SER A 141 4.83 -11.81 11.43
N GLY A 142 5.85 -10.98 11.58
CA GLY A 142 6.13 -9.99 10.54
C GLY A 142 6.35 -10.64 9.18
N GLU A 143 6.95 -11.83 9.18
CA GLU A 143 7.18 -12.54 7.93
C GLU A 143 5.88 -12.96 7.26
N GLU A 144 4.90 -13.38 8.05
CA GLU A 144 3.60 -13.76 7.50
C GLU A 144 2.89 -12.58 6.88
N VAL A 145 2.95 -11.43 7.57
CA VAL A 145 2.32 -10.21 7.06
C VAL A 145 3.00 -9.76 5.77
N ILE A 146 4.32 -9.76 5.76
CA ILE A 146 5.08 -9.38 4.57
C ILE A 146 4.77 -10.31 3.41
N ALA A 147 4.70 -11.61 3.67
CA ALA A 147 4.42 -12.58 2.63
C ALA A 147 3.04 -12.38 2.04
N ALA A 148 2.03 -12.13 2.88
CA ALA A 148 0.67 -11.87 2.42
C ALA A 148 0.62 -10.59 1.59
N ALA A 149 1.30 -9.55 2.06
CA ALA A 149 1.32 -8.27 1.36
C ALA A 149 1.98 -8.38 0.00
N ARG A 150 3.08 -9.12 -0.09
CA ARG A 150 3.76 -9.34 -1.36
C ARG A 150 2.92 -10.15 -2.33
N ARG A 151 2.24 -11.17 -1.81
CA ARG A 151 1.44 -12.07 -2.63
C ARG A 151 0.23 -11.35 -3.22
N LEU A 152 -0.42 -10.50 -2.44
CA LEU A 152 -1.65 -9.86 -2.84
C LEU A 152 -1.45 -8.49 -3.43
N GLY A 153 -0.51 -7.71 -2.90
CA GLY A 153 -0.29 -6.34 -3.33
C GLY A 153 0.84 -6.18 -4.32
N GLY A 154 1.53 -7.26 -4.56
CA GLY A 154 2.66 -7.25 -5.46
C GLY A 154 2.26 -7.37 -6.88
#